data_bbd9893ef152bcfebf280995ce11b1e4
#
_entry.id   bbd9893ef152bcfebf280995ce11b1e4
#
_cell.length_a   1.000
_cell.length_b   1.000
_cell.length_c   1.000
_cell.angle_alpha   90.00
_cell.angle_beta   90.00
_cell.angle_gamma   90.00
#
_symmetry.space_group_name_H-M   'P 1'
#
loop_
_entity.id
_entity.type
_entity.pdbx_description
1 polymer ?
#
loop_
_entity_poly.entity_id
_entity_poly.type
_entity_poly.pdbx_seq_one_letter_code
_entity_poly.pdbx_strand_id
1 'polypeptide(L)'
;MHLAIACSMRIGEITGLRWQFVNLGDEENCFEDASLQIDAQLQRISIKSYEFLQRKQENIKFVFPSFKEKGNTMLVLKSLKTDSSKRTVWIPPTTAAVLWQIKQEQEGLKSILGDEYRDYDMVIAHRNGRPVEGSYIDEKFSLLIAENELPDVDFHSLRHLSTTMKLIINKGDIKSVQGDTGHSQTKMVTDTYAHILDKNRKKTAMKFERAFYNDEDSDDTPEDFLKKLTDYCEKNPGAIDTLKSILSPQQKS
;
A
#
# COMPACT_ATOMS: atom_id res chain seq x y z
N MET A 1 -3.72 12.48 3.27
CA MET A 1 -3.37 12.31 1.84
C MET A 1 -2.02 11.61 1.65
N HIS A 2 -0.90 12.03 2.29
CA HIS A 2 0.42 11.39 2.14
C HIS A 2 0.38 9.86 2.34
N LEU A 3 -0.23 9.34 3.40
CA LEU A 3 -0.34 7.91 3.66
C LEU A 3 -1.14 7.14 2.58
N ALA A 4 -2.14 7.77 1.95
CA ALA A 4 -2.89 7.15 0.86
C ALA A 4 -2.04 7.06 -0.43
N ILE A 5 -1.30 8.13 -0.75
CA ILE A 5 -0.51 8.21 -1.99
C ILE A 5 0.83 7.48 -1.85
N ALA A 6 1.61 7.78 -0.81
CA ALA A 6 2.94 7.19 -0.66
C ALA A 6 2.89 5.72 -0.20
N CYS A 7 1.99 5.38 0.72
CA CYS A 7 1.91 4.07 1.36
C CYS A 7 0.76 3.19 0.84
N SER A 8 -0.03 3.66 -0.12
CA SER A 8 -1.18 2.94 -0.70
C SER A 8 -2.17 2.43 0.36
N MET A 9 -2.33 3.16 1.47
CA MET A 9 -3.20 2.76 2.58
C MET A 9 -4.68 3.02 2.28
N ARG A 10 -5.55 2.14 2.82
CA ARG A 10 -7.01 2.38 2.84
C ARG A 10 -7.36 3.39 3.94
N ILE A 11 -8.45 4.12 3.76
CA ILE A 11 -8.89 5.13 4.74
C ILE A 11 -9.05 4.55 6.16
N GLY A 12 -9.62 3.36 6.30
CA GLY A 12 -9.74 2.69 7.60
C GLY A 12 -8.39 2.26 8.21
N GLU A 13 -7.40 1.92 7.39
CA GLU A 13 -6.03 1.63 7.81
C GLU A 13 -5.33 2.91 8.29
N ILE A 14 -5.52 4.03 7.57
CA ILE A 14 -4.97 5.35 7.92
C ILE A 14 -5.53 5.81 9.27
N THR A 15 -6.85 5.77 9.43
CA THR A 15 -7.51 6.20 10.66
C THR A 15 -7.33 5.23 11.81
N GLY A 16 -6.96 3.96 11.54
CA GLY A 16 -6.64 2.94 12.53
C GLY A 16 -5.16 2.84 12.88
N LEU A 17 -4.29 3.66 12.28
CA LEU A 17 -2.85 3.63 12.52
C LEU A 17 -2.53 4.19 13.92
N ARG A 18 -1.66 3.48 14.66
CA ARG A 18 -1.22 3.86 16.01
C ARG A 18 0.28 4.12 16.02
N TRP A 19 0.72 5.03 16.89
CA TRP A 19 2.13 5.42 16.98
C TRP A 19 3.06 4.25 17.32
N GLN A 20 2.62 3.31 18.14
CA GLN A 20 3.42 2.11 18.47
C GLN A 20 3.78 1.25 17.24
N PHE A 21 3.11 1.45 16.10
CA PHE A 21 3.37 0.75 14.83
C PHE A 21 4.06 1.63 13.78
N VAL A 22 4.51 2.82 14.18
CA VAL A 22 5.23 3.75 13.31
C VAL A 22 6.66 3.87 13.79
N ASN A 23 7.59 3.40 12.99
CA ASN A 23 9.00 3.71 13.13
C ASN A 23 9.31 4.90 12.22
N LEU A 24 9.66 6.04 12.77
CA LEU A 24 10.02 7.23 12.00
C LEU A 24 11.47 7.20 11.52
N GLY A 25 12.26 6.22 11.99
CA GLY A 25 13.70 6.25 11.76
C GLY A 25 14.38 7.31 12.61
N ASP A 26 15.56 7.69 12.19
CA ASP A 26 16.39 8.70 12.84
C ASP A 26 16.31 10.03 12.07
N GLU A 27 16.01 11.12 12.76
CA GLU A 27 15.97 12.47 12.18
C GLU A 27 17.35 12.87 11.62
N GLU A 28 18.44 12.47 12.28
CA GLU A 28 19.81 12.73 11.84
C GLU A 28 20.10 12.08 10.48
N ASN A 29 19.48 10.92 10.18
CA ASN A 29 19.56 10.22 8.90
C ASN A 29 18.41 10.58 7.94
N CYS A 30 17.78 11.75 8.11
CA CYS A 30 16.71 12.21 7.23
C CYS A 30 15.54 11.22 7.08
N PHE A 31 15.24 10.42 8.10
CA PHE A 31 14.14 9.44 8.12
C PHE A 31 14.26 8.31 7.07
N GLU A 32 15.46 7.96 6.60
CA GLU A 32 15.66 6.98 5.52
C GLU A 32 15.10 5.59 5.85
N ASP A 33 15.15 5.17 7.12
CA ASP A 33 14.67 3.86 7.59
C ASP A 33 13.24 3.91 8.15
N ALA A 34 12.48 4.93 7.79
CA ALA A 34 11.12 5.07 8.29
C ALA A 34 10.17 4.02 7.72
N SER A 35 9.37 3.41 8.59
CA SER A 35 8.42 2.36 8.22
C SER A 35 7.19 2.37 9.12
N LEU A 36 6.12 1.72 8.67
CA LEU A 36 4.92 1.50 9.47
C LEU A 36 4.40 0.08 9.28
N GLN A 37 3.78 -0.44 10.33
CA GLN A 37 3.11 -1.74 10.29
C GLN A 37 1.59 -1.52 10.27
N ILE A 38 0.94 -2.06 9.25
CA ILE A 38 -0.52 -1.99 9.12
C ILE A 38 -1.09 -3.29 9.68
N ASP A 39 -1.73 -3.21 10.86
CA ASP A 39 -2.25 -4.37 11.59
C ASP A 39 -3.72 -4.26 11.96
N ALA A 40 -4.30 -3.06 11.81
CA ALA A 40 -5.66 -2.74 12.21
C ALA A 40 -6.31 -1.72 11.27
N GLN A 41 -7.61 -1.61 11.40
CA GLN A 41 -8.42 -0.58 10.76
C GLN A 41 -9.47 -0.03 11.74
N LEU A 42 -9.73 1.27 11.65
CA LEU A 42 -10.82 1.92 12.36
C LEU A 42 -12.10 1.83 11.53
N GLN A 43 -13.19 1.44 12.17
CA GLN A 43 -14.48 1.34 11.50
C GLN A 43 -15.64 1.63 12.46
N ARG A 44 -16.63 2.35 11.97
CA ARG A 44 -17.93 2.48 12.66
C ARG A 44 -18.82 1.33 12.25
N ILE A 45 -19.37 0.59 13.23
CA ILE A 45 -20.22 -0.57 12.99
C ILE A 45 -21.52 -0.46 13.82
N SER A 46 -22.58 -1.14 13.38
CA SER A 46 -23.80 -1.23 14.18
C SER A 46 -23.58 -2.14 15.41
N ILE A 47 -24.38 -1.93 16.46
CA ILE A 47 -24.38 -2.79 17.65
C ILE A 47 -24.66 -4.24 17.26
N LYS A 48 -25.61 -4.47 16.35
CA LYS A 48 -25.91 -5.81 15.82
C LYS A 48 -24.70 -6.46 15.13
N SER A 49 -23.96 -5.67 14.34
CA SER A 49 -22.72 -6.16 13.69
C SER A 49 -21.65 -6.48 14.72
N TYR A 50 -21.53 -5.69 15.77
CA TYR A 50 -20.59 -5.93 16.85
C TYR A 50 -20.87 -7.27 17.57
N GLU A 51 -22.14 -7.53 17.96
CA GLU A 51 -22.57 -8.78 18.58
C GLU A 51 -22.28 -9.99 17.68
N PHE A 52 -22.51 -9.85 16.35
CA PHE A 52 -22.20 -10.89 15.39
C PHE A 52 -20.70 -11.20 15.30
N LEU A 53 -19.85 -10.14 15.26
CA LEU A 53 -18.39 -10.28 15.23
C LEU A 53 -17.85 -10.91 16.52
N GLN A 54 -18.41 -10.55 17.68
CA GLN A 54 -18.04 -11.18 18.95
C GLN A 54 -18.37 -12.66 18.97
N ARG A 55 -19.55 -13.08 18.47
CA ARG A 55 -19.92 -14.50 18.38
C ARG A 55 -18.99 -15.31 17.47
N LYS A 56 -18.45 -14.65 16.41
CA LYS A 56 -17.48 -15.27 15.49
C LYS A 56 -16.04 -15.21 15.99
N GLN A 57 -15.79 -14.68 17.18
CA GLN A 57 -14.44 -14.45 17.71
C GLN A 57 -13.54 -13.62 16.74
N GLU A 58 -14.15 -12.81 15.88
CA GLU A 58 -13.39 -11.88 15.04
C GLU A 58 -12.69 -10.84 15.93
N ASN A 59 -11.40 -10.61 15.67
CA ASN A 59 -10.51 -9.82 16.53
C ASN A 59 -10.87 -8.32 16.52
N ILE A 60 -11.77 -7.91 17.41
CA ILE A 60 -11.94 -6.52 17.78
C ILE A 60 -10.87 -6.20 18.82
N LYS A 61 -9.95 -5.31 18.47
CA LYS A 61 -8.82 -4.92 19.32
C LYS A 61 -9.23 -3.92 20.41
N PHE A 62 -10.11 -2.98 20.05
CA PHE A 62 -10.57 -1.96 20.95
C PHE A 62 -11.93 -1.39 20.52
N VAL A 63 -12.77 -1.03 21.51
CA VAL A 63 -14.04 -0.33 21.31
C VAL A 63 -13.91 1.05 21.93
N PHE A 64 -14.02 2.08 21.11
CA PHE A 64 -13.94 3.45 21.61
C PHE A 64 -15.22 3.85 22.35
N PRO A 65 -15.12 4.60 23.45
CA PRO A 65 -16.28 5.11 24.17
C PRO A 65 -17.21 5.89 23.22
N SER A 66 -18.52 5.68 23.37
CA SER A 66 -19.50 6.48 22.64
C SER A 66 -19.52 7.91 23.18
N PHE A 67 -19.40 8.88 22.28
CA PHE A 67 -19.53 10.30 22.63
C PHE A 67 -20.94 10.84 22.35
N LYS A 68 -21.87 9.96 21.93
CA LYS A 68 -23.30 10.25 21.76
C LYS A 68 -24.08 9.41 22.74
N GLU A 69 -24.96 10.03 23.51
CA GLU A 69 -25.79 9.36 24.53
C GLU A 69 -26.73 8.29 23.95
N LYS A 70 -27.15 8.42 22.69
CA LYS A 70 -28.03 7.45 22.01
C LYS A 70 -27.51 7.20 20.60
N GLY A 71 -26.90 6.06 20.36
CA GLY A 71 -26.45 5.67 19.04
C GLY A 71 -26.53 4.16 18.84
N ASN A 72 -27.02 3.73 17.66
CA ASN A 72 -27.07 2.32 17.28
C ASN A 72 -25.75 1.82 16.66
N THR A 73 -24.67 2.62 16.78
CA THR A 73 -23.36 2.32 16.21
C THR A 73 -22.25 2.58 17.20
N MET A 74 -21.16 1.88 17.06
CA MET A 74 -19.93 2.06 17.85
C MET A 74 -18.71 2.16 16.95
N LEU A 75 -17.69 2.85 17.42
CA LEU A 75 -16.40 2.97 16.75
C LEU A 75 -15.49 1.89 17.29
N VAL A 76 -14.93 1.08 16.40
CA VAL A 76 -14.07 -0.05 16.77
C VAL A 76 -12.78 -0.02 16.01
N LEU A 77 -11.70 -0.39 16.69
CA LEU A 77 -10.44 -0.78 16.08
C LEU A 77 -10.45 -2.30 15.93
N LYS A 78 -10.39 -2.80 14.72
CA LYS A 78 -10.40 -4.23 14.46
C LYS A 78 -9.20 -4.66 13.63
N SER A 79 -8.84 -5.93 13.74
CA SER A 79 -7.84 -6.56 12.88
C SER A 79 -8.24 -6.47 11.42
N LEU A 80 -7.26 -6.54 10.54
CA LEU A 80 -7.49 -6.64 9.10
C LEU A 80 -8.17 -7.96 8.77
N LYS A 81 -8.91 -7.99 7.65
CA LYS A 81 -9.73 -9.12 7.24
C LYS A 81 -8.93 -10.39 6.96
N THR A 82 -7.70 -10.25 6.49
CA THR A 82 -6.79 -11.37 6.15
C THR A 82 -5.40 -11.10 6.69
N ASP A 83 -4.65 -12.14 7.00
CA ASP A 83 -3.25 -12.00 7.42
C ASP A 83 -2.36 -11.39 6.32
N SER A 84 -2.67 -11.66 5.05
CA SER A 84 -2.00 -11.02 3.91
C SER A 84 -2.20 -9.51 3.83
N SER A 85 -3.19 -8.96 4.55
CA SER A 85 -3.38 -7.51 4.66
C SER A 85 -2.47 -6.87 5.71
N LYS A 86 -1.96 -7.64 6.67
CA LYS A 86 -0.93 -7.19 7.61
C LYS A 86 0.38 -7.08 6.85
N ARG A 87 0.97 -5.90 6.87
CA ARG A 87 2.19 -5.62 6.12
C ARG A 87 3.01 -4.51 6.76
N THR A 88 4.29 -4.55 6.51
CA THR A 88 5.19 -3.42 6.75
C THR A 88 5.32 -2.62 5.45
N VAL A 89 5.22 -1.31 5.54
CA VAL A 89 5.39 -0.38 4.42
C VAL A 89 6.50 0.60 4.76
N TRP A 90 7.45 0.75 3.86
CA TRP A 90 8.48 1.78 3.98
C TRP A 90 7.89 3.14 3.62
N ILE A 91 8.23 4.15 4.41
CA ILE A 91 7.67 5.51 4.25
C ILE A 91 8.75 6.40 3.61
N PRO A 92 8.40 7.15 2.55
CA PRO A 92 9.33 8.16 2.03
C PRO A 92 9.70 9.20 3.10
N PRO A 93 10.94 9.70 3.12
CA PRO A 93 11.42 10.67 4.12
C PRO A 93 10.50 11.87 4.29
N THR A 94 9.97 12.44 3.21
CA THR A 94 9.00 13.54 3.27
C THR A 94 7.74 13.17 4.06
N THR A 95 7.22 11.94 3.88
CA THR A 95 6.03 11.48 4.62
C THR A 95 6.37 11.23 6.09
N ALA A 96 7.55 10.70 6.39
CA ALA A 96 8.02 10.51 7.75
C ALA A 96 8.20 11.85 8.49
N ALA A 97 8.77 12.86 7.84
CA ALA A 97 8.89 14.21 8.39
C ALA A 97 7.53 14.82 8.73
N VAL A 98 6.52 14.66 7.87
CA VAL A 98 5.13 15.10 8.17
C VAL A 98 4.57 14.37 9.38
N LEU A 99 4.78 13.05 9.48
CA LEU A 99 4.34 12.28 10.65
C LEU A 99 5.06 12.70 11.93
N TRP A 100 6.35 12.99 11.85
CA TRP A 100 7.13 13.52 12.97
C TRP A 100 6.56 14.85 13.47
N GLN A 101 6.24 15.79 12.57
CA GLN A 101 5.58 17.06 12.94
C GLN A 101 4.25 16.81 13.65
N ILE A 102 3.40 15.93 13.11
CA ILE A 102 2.12 15.57 13.73
C ILE A 102 2.34 15.03 15.15
N LYS A 103 3.39 14.20 15.34
CA LYS A 103 3.73 13.67 16.67
C LYS A 103 4.10 14.78 17.65
N GLN A 104 4.94 15.72 17.24
CA GLN A 104 5.32 16.87 18.06
C GLN A 104 4.11 17.76 18.43
N GLU A 105 3.22 18.02 17.46
CA GLU A 105 1.98 18.76 17.72
C GLU A 105 1.07 18.04 18.74
N GLN A 106 0.94 16.72 18.64
CA GLN A 106 0.14 15.93 19.57
C GLN A 106 0.76 15.93 20.98
N GLU A 107 2.08 15.80 21.11
CA GLU A 107 2.76 15.88 22.41
C GLU A 107 2.59 17.27 23.05
N GLY A 108 2.66 18.33 22.26
CA GLY A 108 2.34 19.69 22.70
C GLY A 108 0.90 19.82 23.22
N LEU A 109 -0.06 19.25 22.49
CA LEU A 109 -1.47 19.26 22.90
C LEU A 109 -1.71 18.42 24.17
N LYS A 110 -1.05 17.27 24.33
CA LYS A 110 -1.08 16.47 25.55
C LYS A 110 -0.60 17.27 26.75
N SER A 111 0.50 18.01 26.61
CA SER A 111 1.05 18.85 27.67
C SER A 111 0.11 19.98 28.07
N ILE A 112 -0.62 20.56 27.12
CA ILE A 112 -1.56 21.68 27.38
C ILE A 112 -2.86 21.20 27.99
N LEU A 113 -3.44 20.10 27.45
CA LEU A 113 -4.77 19.62 27.83
C LEU A 113 -4.76 18.67 29.06
N GLY A 114 -3.60 18.08 29.39
CA GLY A 114 -3.49 17.14 30.50
C GLY A 114 -4.55 16.04 30.44
N ASP A 115 -5.33 15.87 31.47
CA ASP A 115 -6.36 14.83 31.60
C ASP A 115 -7.54 14.98 30.61
N GLU A 116 -7.69 16.13 29.97
CA GLU A 116 -8.70 16.33 28.93
C GLU A 116 -8.29 15.70 27.59
N TYR A 117 -6.99 15.45 27.38
CA TYR A 117 -6.51 14.73 26.21
C TYR A 117 -6.80 13.23 26.34
N ARG A 118 -7.52 12.68 25.38
CA ARG A 118 -7.86 11.26 25.32
C ARG A 118 -6.84 10.50 24.48
N ASP A 119 -5.75 10.07 25.11
CA ASP A 119 -4.68 9.37 24.40
C ASP A 119 -5.08 7.92 24.06
N TYR A 120 -5.34 7.67 22.80
CA TYR A 120 -5.59 6.34 22.23
C TYR A 120 -4.44 5.86 21.33
N ASP A 121 -3.28 6.49 21.40
CA ASP A 121 -2.11 6.19 20.58
C ASP A 121 -2.36 6.38 19.06
N MET A 122 -3.37 7.16 18.66
CA MET A 122 -3.76 7.31 17.25
C MET A 122 -2.88 8.33 16.54
N VAL A 123 -2.35 7.94 15.35
CA VAL A 123 -1.58 8.86 14.48
C VAL A 123 -2.49 9.95 13.93
N ILE A 124 -3.70 9.59 13.52
CA ILE A 124 -4.71 10.55 13.03
C ILE A 124 -5.77 10.75 14.10
N ALA A 125 -5.62 11.83 14.85
CA ALA A 125 -6.49 12.18 15.95
C ALA A 125 -6.99 13.62 15.87
N HIS A 126 -8.13 13.89 16.49
CA HIS A 126 -8.59 15.26 16.78
C HIS A 126 -7.69 15.91 17.84
N ARG A 127 -7.76 17.23 17.98
CA ARG A 127 -6.97 18.01 18.95
C ARG A 127 -7.07 17.52 20.40
N ASN A 128 -8.15 16.86 20.76
CA ASN A 128 -8.37 16.28 22.08
C ASN A 128 -8.02 14.77 22.16
N GLY A 129 -7.28 14.24 21.18
CA GLY A 129 -6.81 12.87 21.14
C GLY A 129 -7.84 11.83 20.67
N ARG A 130 -9.10 12.22 20.41
CA ARG A 130 -10.10 11.29 19.90
C ARG A 130 -9.77 10.84 18.47
N PRO A 131 -10.03 9.56 18.11
CA PRO A 131 -9.78 9.08 16.76
C PRO A 131 -10.63 9.83 15.72
N VAL A 132 -10.02 10.12 14.57
CA VAL A 132 -10.70 10.70 13.40
C VAL A 132 -11.31 9.55 12.60
N GLU A 133 -12.59 9.66 12.26
CA GLU A 133 -13.30 8.67 11.44
C GLU A 133 -13.05 8.89 9.94
N GLY A 134 -13.12 7.79 9.16
CA GLY A 134 -12.94 7.87 7.71
C GLY A 134 -13.93 8.83 7.03
N SER A 135 -15.20 8.84 7.46
CA SER A 135 -16.21 9.76 6.93
C SER A 135 -15.84 11.24 7.09
N TYR A 136 -15.16 11.61 8.18
CA TYR A 136 -14.66 12.97 8.35
C TYR A 136 -13.56 13.31 7.34
N ILE A 137 -12.67 12.35 7.05
CA ILE A 137 -11.63 12.54 6.04
C ILE A 137 -12.26 12.65 4.64
N ASP A 138 -13.23 11.78 4.31
CA ASP A 138 -13.95 11.84 3.04
C ASP A 138 -14.64 13.19 2.84
N GLU A 139 -15.35 13.67 3.87
CA GLU A 139 -16.00 14.99 3.86
C GLU A 139 -15.00 16.12 3.62
N LYS A 140 -13.88 16.14 4.38
CA LYS A 140 -12.85 17.17 4.21
C LYS A 140 -12.15 17.09 2.86
N PHE A 141 -11.96 15.89 2.34
CA PHE A 141 -11.40 15.69 1.01
C PHE A 141 -12.34 16.19 -0.09
N SER A 142 -13.64 15.88 0.00
CA SER A 142 -14.65 16.38 -0.96
C SER A 142 -14.75 17.91 -0.94
N LEU A 143 -14.67 18.54 0.24
CA LEU A 143 -14.61 20.00 0.35
C LEU A 143 -13.37 20.57 -0.35
N LEU A 144 -12.19 19.97 -0.11
CA LEU A 144 -10.94 20.37 -0.74
C LEU A 144 -11.02 20.30 -2.27
N ILE A 145 -11.59 19.21 -2.80
CA ILE A 145 -11.82 19.03 -4.24
C ILE A 145 -12.72 20.15 -4.80
N ALA A 146 -13.84 20.41 -4.12
CA ALA A 146 -14.81 21.43 -4.54
C ALA A 146 -14.23 22.86 -4.48
N GLU A 147 -13.54 23.21 -3.39
CA GLU A 147 -12.94 24.54 -3.19
C GLU A 147 -11.83 24.86 -4.19
N ASN A 148 -11.16 23.85 -4.73
CA ASN A 148 -10.06 24.03 -5.70
C ASN A 148 -10.46 23.65 -7.13
N GLU A 149 -11.75 23.46 -7.42
CA GLU A 149 -12.27 23.13 -8.75
C GLU A 149 -11.55 21.93 -9.39
N LEU A 150 -11.14 20.94 -8.55
CA LEU A 150 -10.47 19.74 -9.02
C LEU A 150 -11.49 18.71 -9.57
N PRO A 151 -11.04 17.77 -10.42
CA PRO A 151 -11.90 16.69 -10.89
C PRO A 151 -12.55 15.95 -9.71
N ASP A 152 -13.83 15.61 -9.83
CA ASP A 152 -14.57 14.86 -8.82
C ASP A 152 -14.03 13.44 -8.69
N VAL A 153 -13.30 13.21 -7.60
CA VAL A 153 -12.68 11.94 -7.26
C VAL A 153 -12.88 11.65 -5.77
N ASP A 154 -13.03 10.39 -5.42
CA ASP A 154 -13.12 9.96 -4.02
C ASP A 154 -11.72 9.78 -3.40
N PHE A 155 -11.67 9.70 -2.06
CA PHE A 155 -10.41 9.51 -1.34
C PHE A 155 -9.73 8.17 -1.70
N HIS A 156 -10.50 7.15 -2.07
CA HIS A 156 -9.97 5.83 -2.45
C HIS A 156 -9.19 5.88 -3.78
N SER A 157 -9.53 6.83 -4.65
CA SER A 157 -8.82 7.08 -5.91
C SER A 157 -7.34 7.44 -5.71
N LEU A 158 -6.98 8.04 -4.56
CA LEU A 158 -5.58 8.30 -4.20
C LEU A 158 -4.77 7.01 -4.06
N ARG A 159 -5.38 5.96 -3.53
CA ARG A 159 -4.76 4.63 -3.43
C ARG A 159 -4.63 3.97 -4.81
N HIS A 160 -5.62 4.14 -5.69
CA HIS A 160 -5.53 3.66 -7.08
C HIS A 160 -4.40 4.37 -7.82
N LEU A 161 -4.32 5.70 -7.68
CA LEU A 161 -3.20 6.48 -8.23
C LEU A 161 -1.85 5.98 -7.71
N SER A 162 -1.73 5.77 -6.40
CA SER A 162 -0.52 5.22 -5.78
C SER A 162 -0.10 3.89 -6.42
N THR A 163 -1.03 2.96 -6.56
CA THR A 163 -0.78 1.65 -7.16
C THR A 163 -0.31 1.77 -8.61
N THR A 164 -0.97 2.64 -9.39
CA THR A 164 -0.58 2.93 -10.78
C THR A 164 0.83 3.49 -10.88
N MET A 165 1.13 4.50 -10.06
CA MET A 165 2.46 5.13 -10.06
C MET A 165 3.56 4.15 -9.65
N LYS A 166 3.32 3.33 -8.61
CA LYS A 166 4.27 2.29 -8.19
C LYS A 166 4.52 1.26 -9.30
N LEU A 167 3.49 0.84 -10.05
CA LEU A 167 3.67 -0.04 -11.21
C LEU A 167 4.49 0.60 -12.32
N ILE A 168 4.26 1.88 -12.61
CA ILE A 168 5.03 2.62 -13.61
C ILE A 168 6.50 2.72 -13.19
N ILE A 169 6.76 3.14 -11.94
CA ILE A 169 8.12 3.32 -11.40
C ILE A 169 8.87 1.98 -11.37
N ASN A 170 8.21 0.91 -10.92
CA ASN A 170 8.79 -0.43 -10.86
C ASN A 170 8.71 -1.20 -12.19
N LYS A 171 8.48 -0.51 -13.32
CA LYS A 171 8.45 -1.10 -14.67
C LYS A 171 7.51 -2.30 -14.82
N GLY A 172 6.43 -2.34 -14.03
CA GLY A 172 5.41 -3.40 -14.07
C GLY A 172 5.72 -4.59 -13.15
N ASP A 173 6.63 -4.47 -12.19
CA ASP A 173 6.82 -5.50 -11.16
C ASP A 173 5.61 -5.56 -10.21
N ILE A 174 4.68 -6.46 -10.56
CA ILE A 174 3.42 -6.65 -9.83
C ILE A 174 3.66 -7.18 -8.42
N LYS A 175 4.68 -8.04 -8.21
CA LYS A 175 4.95 -8.63 -6.89
C LYS A 175 5.38 -7.60 -5.87
N SER A 176 6.29 -6.70 -6.25
CA SER A 176 6.73 -5.60 -5.42
C SER A 176 5.55 -4.69 -5.02
N VAL A 177 4.74 -4.29 -6.00
CA VAL A 177 3.56 -3.43 -5.76
C VAL A 177 2.49 -4.14 -4.93
N GLN A 178 2.30 -5.45 -5.10
CA GLN A 178 1.34 -6.24 -4.31
C GLN A 178 1.73 -6.26 -2.82
N GLY A 179 3.01 -6.41 -2.52
CA GLY A 179 3.53 -6.35 -1.14
C GLY A 179 3.15 -5.04 -0.44
N ASP A 180 3.38 -3.92 -1.11
CA ASP A 180 3.09 -2.58 -0.57
C ASP A 180 1.59 -2.31 -0.42
N THR A 181 0.78 -2.76 -1.36
CA THR A 181 -0.65 -2.43 -1.39
C THR A 181 -1.50 -3.39 -0.56
N GLY A 182 -1.00 -4.58 -0.21
CA GLY A 182 -1.76 -5.61 0.51
C GLY A 182 -2.99 -6.10 -0.28
N HIS A 183 -2.89 -6.19 -1.60
CA HIS A 183 -3.89 -6.84 -2.42
C HIS A 183 -3.67 -8.36 -2.39
N SER A 184 -4.64 -9.11 -1.90
CA SER A 184 -4.59 -10.58 -1.84
C SER A 184 -4.66 -11.25 -3.22
N GLN A 185 -5.16 -10.54 -4.24
CA GLN A 185 -5.33 -11.05 -5.59
C GLN A 185 -4.56 -10.21 -6.59
N THR A 186 -3.55 -10.82 -7.22
CA THR A 186 -2.78 -10.24 -8.33
C THR A 186 -3.70 -9.78 -9.47
N LYS A 187 -4.81 -10.49 -9.69
CA LYS A 187 -5.80 -10.20 -10.74
C LYS A 187 -6.36 -8.79 -10.65
N MET A 188 -6.67 -8.28 -9.46
CA MET A 188 -7.19 -6.92 -9.28
C MET A 188 -6.19 -5.86 -9.76
N VAL A 189 -4.90 -6.08 -9.51
CA VAL A 189 -3.83 -5.19 -9.96
C VAL A 189 -3.63 -5.29 -11.48
N THR A 190 -3.66 -6.50 -12.05
CA THR A 190 -3.47 -6.72 -13.50
C THR A 190 -4.65 -6.22 -14.33
N ASP A 191 -5.89 -6.49 -13.92
CA ASP A 191 -7.08 -6.09 -14.68
C ASP A 191 -7.22 -4.55 -14.72
N THR A 192 -6.94 -3.87 -13.62
CA THR A 192 -7.01 -2.40 -13.55
C THR A 192 -5.94 -1.72 -14.40
N TYR A 193 -4.76 -2.35 -14.56
CA TYR A 193 -3.60 -1.74 -15.22
C TYR A 193 -3.12 -2.50 -16.46
N ALA A 194 -3.99 -3.32 -17.07
CA ALA A 194 -3.68 -4.13 -18.25
C ALA A 194 -3.06 -3.30 -19.41
N HIS A 195 -3.55 -2.09 -19.64
CA HIS A 195 -3.02 -1.20 -20.68
C HIS A 195 -1.56 -0.74 -20.44
N ILE A 196 -1.11 -0.65 -19.17
CA ILE A 196 0.30 -0.35 -18.84
C ILE A 196 1.17 -1.58 -19.15
N LEU A 197 0.66 -2.76 -18.83
CA LEU A 197 1.33 -4.03 -19.10
C LEU A 197 1.47 -4.27 -20.62
N ASP A 198 0.47 -3.90 -21.42
CA ASP A 198 0.54 -4.02 -22.88
C ASP A 198 1.61 -3.11 -23.50
N LYS A 199 1.78 -1.88 -23.02
CA LYS A 199 2.89 -1.02 -23.43
C LYS A 199 4.25 -1.65 -23.11
N ASN A 200 4.37 -2.31 -21.96
CA ASN A 200 5.60 -2.99 -21.58
C ASN A 200 5.83 -4.25 -22.43
N ARG A 201 4.77 -4.99 -22.80
CA ARG A 201 4.86 -6.13 -23.74
C ARG A 201 5.41 -5.70 -25.09
N LYS A 202 4.89 -4.60 -25.66
CA LYS A 202 5.40 -4.05 -26.91
C LYS A 202 6.88 -3.67 -26.81
N LYS A 203 7.29 -2.99 -25.70
CA LYS A 203 8.70 -2.67 -25.48
C LYS A 203 9.57 -3.92 -25.33
N THR A 204 9.05 -4.96 -24.69
CA THR A 204 9.75 -6.23 -24.51
C THR A 204 9.95 -6.93 -25.85
N ALA A 205 8.91 -6.96 -26.70
CA ALA A 205 9.02 -7.50 -28.06
C ALA A 205 10.09 -6.75 -28.88
N MET A 206 10.12 -5.41 -28.82
CA MET A 206 11.16 -4.62 -29.49
C MET A 206 12.57 -4.82 -28.92
N LYS A 207 12.69 -5.07 -27.61
CA LYS A 207 13.98 -5.43 -27.01
C LYS A 207 14.43 -6.82 -27.43
N PHE A 208 13.50 -7.76 -27.49
CA PHE A 208 13.77 -9.11 -28.00
C PHE A 208 14.22 -9.07 -29.45
N GLU A 209 13.50 -8.30 -30.28
CA GLU A 209 13.88 -8.06 -31.69
C GLU A 209 15.32 -7.57 -31.79
N ARG A 210 15.68 -6.52 -31.04
CA ARG A 210 17.04 -5.97 -31.04
C ARG A 210 18.11 -6.92 -30.52
N ALA A 211 17.75 -7.77 -29.55
CA ALA A 211 18.69 -8.67 -28.90
C ALA A 211 18.95 -9.93 -29.72
N PHE A 212 17.99 -10.36 -30.54
CA PHE A 212 18.04 -11.66 -31.18
C PHE A 212 17.95 -11.61 -32.72
N TYR A 213 17.42 -10.53 -33.32
CA TYR A 213 17.18 -10.46 -34.76
C TYR A 213 17.85 -9.28 -35.49
N ASN A 214 18.29 -8.26 -34.81
CA ASN A 214 18.94 -7.08 -35.41
C ASN A 214 20.48 -7.22 -35.45
N ASP A 215 21.01 -8.26 -36.10
CA ASP A 215 22.31 -8.16 -36.76
C ASP A 215 22.05 -7.95 -38.26
N GLU A 216 22.50 -6.82 -38.78
CA GLU A 216 22.20 -6.35 -40.15
C GLU A 216 22.76 -7.26 -41.29
N ASP A 217 23.33 -8.46 -40.97
CA ASP A 217 24.02 -9.31 -41.94
C ASP A 217 23.81 -10.84 -41.76
N SER A 218 22.72 -11.33 -41.18
CA SER A 218 22.60 -12.77 -41.01
C SER A 218 21.32 -13.38 -41.58
N ASP A 219 21.48 -14.25 -42.57
CA ASP A 219 20.62 -15.42 -42.78
C ASP A 219 20.77 -16.33 -41.54
N ASP A 220 20.10 -15.95 -40.43
CA ASP A 220 20.23 -16.64 -39.14
C ASP A 220 19.80 -18.10 -39.27
N THR A 221 20.78 -19.00 -39.20
CA THR A 221 20.52 -20.44 -39.11
C THR A 221 20.08 -20.79 -37.66
N PRO A 222 19.41 -21.95 -37.44
CA PRO A 222 19.11 -22.43 -36.09
C PRO A 222 20.34 -22.50 -35.16
N GLU A 223 21.52 -22.75 -35.74
CA GLU A 223 22.81 -22.78 -35.06
C GLU A 223 23.22 -21.39 -34.56
N ASP A 224 23.00 -20.34 -35.36
CA ASP A 224 23.30 -18.97 -34.98
C ASP A 224 22.38 -18.49 -33.85
N PHE A 225 21.10 -18.86 -33.90
CA PHE A 225 20.16 -18.60 -32.79
C PHE A 225 20.60 -19.26 -31.49
N LEU A 226 21.01 -20.53 -31.52
CA LEU A 226 21.51 -21.25 -30.35
C LEU A 226 22.78 -20.60 -29.80
N LYS A 227 23.69 -20.14 -30.65
CA LYS A 227 24.89 -19.43 -30.24
C LYS A 227 24.56 -18.11 -29.55
N LYS A 228 23.67 -17.29 -30.13
CA LYS A 228 23.17 -16.04 -29.52
C LYS A 228 22.49 -16.29 -28.16
N LEU A 229 21.71 -17.36 -28.04
CA LEU A 229 21.08 -17.75 -26.79
C LEU A 229 22.11 -18.16 -25.74
N THR A 230 23.15 -18.89 -26.13
CA THR A 230 24.26 -19.28 -25.23
C THR A 230 25.03 -18.06 -24.73
N ASP A 231 25.42 -17.15 -25.65
CA ASP A 231 26.11 -15.91 -25.32
C ASP A 231 25.27 -15.01 -24.37
N TYR A 232 23.95 -14.97 -24.55
CA TYR A 232 23.04 -14.26 -23.67
C TYR A 232 22.99 -14.88 -22.27
N CYS A 233 22.95 -16.21 -22.19
CA CYS A 233 22.95 -16.93 -20.92
C CYS A 233 24.26 -16.78 -20.17
N GLU A 234 25.40 -16.76 -20.85
CA GLU A 234 26.71 -16.52 -20.25
C GLU A 234 26.81 -15.11 -19.63
N LYS A 235 26.25 -14.12 -20.31
CA LYS A 235 26.19 -12.72 -19.80
C LYS A 235 25.16 -12.51 -18.71
N ASN A 236 24.18 -13.43 -18.55
CA ASN A 236 23.08 -13.35 -17.60
C ASN A 236 22.89 -14.68 -16.86
N PRO A 237 23.72 -14.99 -15.84
CA PRO A 237 23.70 -16.29 -15.14
C PRO A 237 22.32 -16.74 -14.63
N GLY A 238 21.50 -15.80 -14.19
CA GLY A 238 20.12 -16.09 -13.73
C GLY A 238 19.17 -16.61 -14.84
N ALA A 239 19.50 -16.38 -16.12
CA ALA A 239 18.71 -16.88 -17.23
C ALA A 239 18.86 -18.40 -17.40
N ILE A 240 20.01 -18.96 -17.09
CA ILE A 240 20.29 -20.41 -17.16
C ILE A 240 19.40 -21.18 -16.18
N ASP A 241 19.28 -20.71 -14.95
CA ASP A 241 18.46 -21.37 -13.92
C ASP A 241 16.97 -21.31 -14.29
N THR A 242 16.55 -20.21 -14.86
CA THR A 242 15.18 -20.06 -15.38
C THR A 242 14.90 -21.04 -16.53
N LEU A 243 15.81 -21.14 -17.50
CA LEU A 243 15.68 -22.08 -18.62
C LEU A 243 15.67 -23.53 -18.14
N LYS A 244 16.55 -23.89 -17.22
CA LYS A 244 16.57 -25.24 -16.60
C LYS A 244 15.25 -25.56 -15.92
N SER A 245 14.66 -24.61 -15.19
CA SER A 245 13.37 -24.80 -14.51
C SER A 245 12.20 -25.03 -15.48
N ILE A 246 12.26 -24.41 -16.66
CA ILE A 246 11.23 -24.52 -17.70
C ILE A 246 11.38 -25.82 -18.49
N LEU A 247 12.62 -26.24 -18.78
CA LEU A 247 12.94 -27.42 -19.56
C LEU A 247 12.94 -28.72 -18.75
N SER A 248 12.96 -28.65 -17.43
CA SER A 248 12.83 -29.84 -16.58
C SER A 248 11.40 -30.38 -16.69
N PRO A 249 11.22 -31.67 -17.09
CA PRO A 249 9.88 -32.24 -17.19
C PRO A 249 9.21 -32.19 -15.82
N GLN A 250 8.06 -31.52 -15.74
CA GLN A 250 7.22 -31.56 -14.53
C GLN A 250 6.79 -33.02 -14.33
N GLN A 251 7.37 -33.66 -13.32
CA GLN A 251 6.84 -34.94 -12.84
C GLN A 251 5.42 -34.65 -12.32
N LYS A 252 4.43 -35.07 -13.09
CA LYS A 252 3.05 -35.15 -12.61
C LYS A 252 3.00 -36.23 -11.53
N SER A 253 2.85 -35.79 -10.28
CA SER A 253 2.39 -36.64 -9.19
C SER A 253 0.87 -36.57 -9.08
#